data_36dc417c60c49d55a472d346473b2e74
#
_entry.id   36dc417c60c49d55a472d346473b2e74
#
_cell.length_a   1.000
_cell.length_b   1.000
_cell.length_c   1.000
_cell.angle_alpha   90.00
_cell.angle_beta   90.00
_cell.angle_gamma   90.00
#
_symmetry.space_group_name_H-M   'P 1'
#
loop_
_entity.id
_entity.type
_entity.pdbx_description
1 polymer ?
#
loop_
_entity_poly.entity_id
_entity_poly.type
_entity_poly.pdbx_seq_one_letter_code
_entity_poly.pdbx_strand_id
1 'polypeptide(L)'
;WGQDFRPSYLKIVDFIKRLPKRPVVSAFTATATAEVRDDIIDILMLQEPEVLTTGFDRTNLYFGVQTPKDRYQALVELLEQHKSESGIVYCLTRKIVEEVCEKLIKEGFSVTRYHAGLSDAERKHNQEEFIYDNVRIMVATNAFGMGIDKSNVRFVIHYNMPKNMESYYQEAGRAGRDGEPAECILLYGGQDVITNQFFIDHNQDNEALDPMTRQLVMERDRERLRKMTFYCFTHECLRDYILRYFGEYGSNYCGNCSNCLTQFENTDITEMAKALLSCIETSRQ
;
A
#
# COMPACT_ATOMS: atom_id res chain seq x y z
N TRP A 1 10.45 8.26 6.64
CA TRP A 1 8.96 8.20 6.56
C TRP A 1 8.30 9.39 7.27
N GLY A 2 8.52 9.58 8.55
CA GLY A 2 7.94 10.69 9.30
C GLY A 2 8.48 12.06 8.89
N GLN A 3 9.77 12.18 8.59
CA GLN A 3 10.39 13.41 8.17
C GLN A 3 9.97 13.86 6.77
N ASP A 4 9.78 12.92 5.84
CA ASP A 4 9.37 13.21 4.46
C ASP A 4 7.90 13.62 4.37
N PHE A 5 7.07 13.15 5.33
CA PHE A 5 5.62 13.38 5.35
C PHE A 5 5.17 14.43 6.35
N ARG A 6 5.95 14.67 7.42
CA ARG A 6 5.65 15.63 8.49
C ARG A 6 6.92 16.27 9.02
N PRO A 7 7.36 17.37 8.43
CA PRO A 7 8.54 18.10 8.92
C PRO A 7 8.51 18.44 10.40
N SER A 8 7.30 18.45 11.01
CA SER A 8 7.14 18.66 12.45
C SER A 8 7.74 17.56 13.31
N TYR A 9 7.98 16.35 12.78
CA TYR A 9 8.68 15.29 13.52
C TYR A 9 10.12 15.68 13.86
N LEU A 10 10.80 16.44 13.00
CA LEU A 10 12.15 16.96 13.27
C LEU A 10 12.17 17.93 14.46
N LYS A 11 11.04 18.59 14.76
CA LYS A 11 10.91 19.49 15.89
C LYS A 11 10.70 18.80 17.24
N ILE A 12 10.41 17.48 17.24
CA ILE A 12 10.22 16.71 18.47
C ILE A 12 11.49 16.72 19.32
N VAL A 13 12.64 16.54 18.70
CA VAL A 13 13.93 16.55 19.40
C VAL A 13 14.21 17.92 20.00
N ASP A 14 13.93 19.00 19.29
CA ASP A 14 14.10 20.37 19.79
C ASP A 14 13.18 20.64 20.99
N PHE A 15 11.97 20.10 20.96
CA PHE A 15 11.05 20.16 22.10
C PHE A 15 11.61 19.39 23.31
N ILE A 16 12.07 18.14 23.10
CA ILE A 16 12.67 17.30 24.14
C ILE A 16 13.87 17.97 24.80
N LYS A 17 14.75 18.61 23.98
CA LYS A 17 15.93 19.33 24.48
C LYS A 17 15.60 20.53 25.36
N ARG A 18 14.41 21.12 25.23
CA ARG A 18 13.96 22.25 26.06
C ARG A 18 13.39 21.86 27.41
N LEU A 19 13.13 20.57 27.61
CA LEU A 19 12.61 20.08 28.88
C LEU A 19 13.71 20.06 29.95
N PRO A 20 13.41 20.37 31.21
CA PRO A 20 14.38 20.36 32.31
C PRO A 20 15.05 19.02 32.54
N LYS A 21 14.32 17.94 32.20
CA LYS A 21 14.80 16.57 32.25
C LYS A 21 14.28 15.83 31.02
N ARG A 22 15.17 15.06 30.34
CA ARG A 22 14.77 14.23 29.21
C ARG A 22 13.73 13.19 29.67
N PRO A 23 12.56 13.12 29.03
CA PRO A 23 11.57 12.07 29.31
C PRO A 23 12.01 10.74 28.69
N VAL A 24 11.34 9.65 29.08
CA VAL A 24 11.36 8.41 28.32
C VAL A 24 10.69 8.66 26.98
N VAL A 25 11.35 8.27 25.90
CA VAL A 25 10.85 8.45 24.52
C VAL A 25 10.58 7.07 23.94
N SER A 26 9.36 6.85 23.49
CA SER A 26 8.94 5.63 22.80
C SER A 26 8.44 5.97 21.41
N ALA A 27 8.91 5.24 20.40
CA ALA A 27 8.47 5.36 19.02
C ALA A 27 7.75 4.08 18.59
N PHE A 28 6.58 4.22 17.97
CA PHE A 28 5.77 3.11 17.49
C PHE A 28 5.48 3.30 16.02
N THR A 29 5.64 2.23 15.23
CA THR A 29 5.31 2.21 13.80
C THR A 29 4.77 0.83 13.43
N ALA A 30 3.83 0.81 12.49
CA ALA A 30 3.27 -0.45 11.98
C ALA A 30 4.12 -1.03 10.83
N THR A 31 4.92 -0.20 10.15
CA THR A 31 5.64 -0.57 8.93
C THR A 31 6.95 0.19 8.87
N ALA A 32 8.02 -0.39 9.42
CA ALA A 32 9.36 0.16 9.29
C ALA A 32 10.31 -0.90 8.73
N THR A 33 10.95 -0.58 7.61
CA THR A 33 12.15 -1.29 7.16
C THR A 33 13.29 -1.07 8.15
N ALA A 34 14.35 -1.87 8.08
CA ALA A 34 15.52 -1.69 8.94
C ALA A 34 16.10 -0.26 8.81
N GLU A 35 16.17 0.26 7.59
CA GLU A 35 16.63 1.63 7.31
C GLU A 35 15.75 2.68 8.03
N VAL A 36 14.43 2.58 7.91
CA VAL A 36 13.49 3.51 8.57
C VAL A 36 13.55 3.42 10.08
N ARG A 37 13.77 2.23 10.63
CA ARG A 37 13.96 2.02 12.07
C ARG A 37 15.22 2.76 12.56
N ASP A 38 16.32 2.59 11.86
CA ASP A 38 17.60 3.21 12.20
C ASP A 38 17.48 4.75 12.07
N ASP A 39 16.84 5.25 11.02
CA ASP A 39 16.49 6.67 10.89
C ASP A 39 15.68 7.20 12.09
N ILE A 40 14.69 6.46 12.58
CA ILE A 40 13.89 6.86 13.75
C ILE A 40 14.77 6.95 15.01
N ILE A 41 15.66 6.00 15.21
CA ILE A 41 16.60 5.99 16.34
C ILE A 41 17.47 7.24 16.30
N ASP A 42 18.06 7.53 15.15
CA ASP A 42 18.97 8.64 14.95
C ASP A 42 18.26 10.00 15.06
N ILE A 43 17.14 10.17 14.35
CA ILE A 43 16.38 11.43 14.32
C ILE A 43 15.84 11.78 15.72
N LEU A 44 15.30 10.80 16.46
CA LEU A 44 14.80 11.02 17.82
C LEU A 44 15.90 10.99 18.87
N MET A 45 17.15 10.74 18.46
CA MET A 45 18.30 10.62 19.35
C MET A 45 18.00 9.68 20.51
N LEU A 46 17.42 8.51 20.23
CA LEU A 46 17.06 7.54 21.24
C LEU A 46 18.33 7.03 21.94
N GLN A 47 18.29 6.97 23.27
CA GLN A 47 19.43 6.53 24.09
C GLN A 47 19.26 5.06 24.46
N GLU A 48 20.18 4.21 24.01
CA GLU A 48 20.17 2.76 24.26
C GLU A 48 18.75 2.15 24.09
N PRO A 49 18.13 2.34 22.90
CA PRO A 49 16.74 1.94 22.71
C PRO A 49 16.59 0.42 22.73
N GLU A 50 15.59 -0.08 23.44
CA GLU A 50 15.11 -1.43 23.25
C GLU A 50 14.25 -1.48 21.99
N VAL A 51 14.61 -2.33 21.03
CA VAL A 51 13.92 -2.46 19.75
C VAL A 51 13.12 -3.76 19.74
N LEU A 52 11.81 -3.64 19.70
CA LEU A 52 10.87 -4.76 19.63
C LEU A 52 10.23 -4.82 18.25
N THR A 53 10.34 -5.95 17.57
CA THR A 53 9.69 -6.22 16.29
C THR A 53 8.81 -7.46 16.41
N THR A 54 7.53 -7.34 16.08
CA THR A 54 6.55 -8.45 16.21
C THR A 54 6.41 -9.30 14.95
N GLY A 55 7.14 -8.96 13.88
CA GLY A 55 7.07 -9.62 12.57
C GLY A 55 5.98 -9.05 11.66
N PHE A 56 6.18 -9.32 10.36
CA PHE A 56 5.29 -8.86 9.29
C PHE A 56 4.44 -9.99 8.69
N ASP A 57 4.65 -11.24 9.12
CA ASP A 57 3.88 -12.36 8.54
C ASP A 57 2.43 -12.41 9.07
N ARG A 58 1.50 -12.20 8.17
CA ARG A 58 0.05 -12.30 8.39
C ARG A 58 -0.47 -13.52 7.65
N THR A 59 -0.34 -14.70 8.26
CA THR A 59 -0.64 -16.00 7.63
C THR A 59 -2.10 -16.16 7.24
N ASN A 60 -3.01 -15.44 7.88
CA ASN A 60 -4.44 -15.43 7.59
C ASN A 60 -4.83 -14.60 6.36
N LEU A 61 -3.90 -13.81 5.78
CA LEU A 61 -4.19 -13.01 4.59
C LEU A 61 -3.82 -13.76 3.32
N TYR A 62 -4.73 -13.84 2.38
CA TYR A 62 -4.43 -14.21 1.00
C TYR A 62 -3.99 -12.97 0.23
N PHE A 63 -2.92 -13.08 -0.56
CA PHE A 63 -2.45 -12.02 -1.44
C PHE A 63 -2.62 -12.42 -2.91
N GLY A 64 -3.29 -11.57 -3.69
CA GLY A 64 -3.49 -11.78 -5.12
C GLY A 64 -3.20 -10.52 -5.93
N VAL A 65 -2.62 -10.71 -7.11
CA VAL A 65 -2.48 -9.68 -8.13
C VAL A 65 -3.18 -10.13 -9.39
N GLN A 66 -4.03 -9.28 -9.93
CA GLN A 66 -4.77 -9.50 -11.17
C GLN A 66 -4.49 -8.36 -12.14
N THR A 67 -4.43 -8.68 -13.45
CA THR A 67 -4.26 -7.70 -14.52
C THR A 67 -5.47 -7.77 -15.46
N PRO A 68 -6.64 -7.27 -15.02
CA PRO A 68 -7.87 -7.39 -15.79
C PRO A 68 -7.87 -6.46 -17.00
N LYS A 69 -8.56 -6.86 -18.07
CA LYS A 69 -8.85 -6.00 -19.23
C LYS A 69 -9.86 -4.91 -18.85
N ASP A 70 -10.89 -5.27 -18.10
CA ASP A 70 -11.86 -4.36 -17.49
C ASP A 70 -11.74 -4.44 -15.96
N ARG A 71 -11.17 -3.39 -15.39
CA ARG A 71 -10.91 -3.30 -13.95
C ARG A 71 -12.21 -3.18 -13.14
N TYR A 72 -13.19 -2.47 -13.67
CA TYR A 72 -14.45 -2.29 -12.96
C TYR A 72 -15.25 -3.59 -12.94
N GLN A 73 -15.30 -4.30 -14.04
CA GLN A 73 -15.93 -5.62 -14.09
C GLN A 73 -15.26 -6.62 -13.13
N ALA A 74 -13.92 -6.63 -13.08
CA ALA A 74 -13.20 -7.47 -12.12
C ALA A 74 -13.49 -7.10 -10.66
N LEU A 75 -13.64 -5.80 -10.35
CA LEU A 75 -14.07 -5.36 -9.04
C LEU A 75 -15.45 -5.91 -8.69
N VAL A 76 -16.43 -5.79 -9.59
CA VAL A 76 -17.79 -6.29 -9.37
C VAL A 76 -17.79 -7.80 -9.13
N GLU A 77 -17.05 -8.57 -9.93
CA GLU A 77 -16.92 -10.01 -9.77
C GLU A 77 -16.35 -10.40 -8.39
N LEU A 78 -15.34 -9.68 -7.91
CA LEU A 78 -14.78 -9.88 -6.57
C LEU A 78 -15.81 -9.53 -5.47
N LEU A 79 -16.51 -8.41 -5.60
CA LEU A 79 -17.54 -8.00 -4.62
C LEU A 79 -18.71 -8.96 -4.58
N GLU A 80 -19.08 -9.58 -5.71
CA GLU A 80 -20.11 -10.61 -5.78
C GLU A 80 -19.70 -11.91 -5.04
N GLN A 81 -18.41 -12.24 -5.00
CA GLN A 81 -17.90 -13.37 -4.20
C GLN A 81 -18.00 -13.09 -2.69
N HIS A 82 -17.97 -11.83 -2.28
CA HIS A 82 -17.99 -11.35 -0.90
C HIS A 82 -19.33 -10.70 -0.48
N LYS A 83 -20.46 -11.15 -1.03
CA LYS A 83 -21.79 -10.48 -0.88
C LYS A 83 -22.23 -10.16 0.55
N SER A 84 -21.87 -10.99 1.51
CA SER A 84 -22.26 -10.85 2.92
C SER A 84 -21.17 -10.29 3.82
N GLU A 85 -20.02 -9.93 3.26
CA GLU A 85 -18.82 -9.58 4.00
C GLU A 85 -18.52 -8.08 3.92
N SER A 86 -17.80 -7.58 4.92
CA SER A 86 -17.33 -6.19 4.96
C SER A 86 -15.96 -6.08 4.37
N GLY A 87 -15.72 -5.04 3.55
CA GLY A 87 -14.42 -4.83 2.93
C GLY A 87 -14.14 -3.39 2.50
N ILE A 88 -12.91 -3.17 2.07
CA ILE A 88 -12.41 -1.85 1.67
C ILE A 88 -11.90 -1.92 0.24
N VAL A 89 -12.27 -0.93 -0.58
CA VAL A 89 -11.77 -0.73 -1.93
C VAL A 89 -10.93 0.54 -1.96
N TYR A 90 -9.61 0.40 -2.14
CA TYR A 90 -8.70 1.54 -2.23
C TYR A 90 -8.54 2.03 -3.67
N CYS A 91 -8.75 3.32 -3.86
CA CYS A 91 -8.59 4.02 -5.13
C CYS A 91 -7.51 5.10 -5.02
N LEU A 92 -6.82 5.35 -6.13
CA LEU A 92 -5.68 6.27 -6.18
C LEU A 92 -6.08 7.74 -6.03
N THR A 93 -7.27 8.14 -6.53
CA THR A 93 -7.73 9.53 -6.53
C THR A 93 -9.15 9.68 -6.00
N ARG A 94 -9.48 10.89 -5.50
CA ARG A 94 -10.84 11.24 -5.07
C ARG A 94 -11.86 11.04 -6.19
N LYS A 95 -11.51 11.42 -7.41
CA LYS A 95 -12.37 11.26 -8.59
C LYS A 95 -12.74 9.81 -8.84
N ILE A 96 -11.76 8.90 -8.78
CA ILE A 96 -12.00 7.46 -8.95
C ILE A 96 -12.87 6.91 -7.81
N VAL A 97 -12.68 7.38 -6.57
CA VAL A 97 -13.53 7.00 -5.43
C VAL A 97 -14.99 7.35 -5.71
N GLU A 98 -15.25 8.58 -6.16
CA GLU A 98 -16.63 9.02 -6.48
C GLU A 98 -17.23 8.20 -7.61
N GLU A 99 -16.50 8.03 -8.73
CA GLU A 99 -16.95 7.27 -9.90
C GLU A 99 -17.25 5.80 -9.56
N VAL A 100 -16.37 5.13 -8.79
CA VAL A 100 -16.55 3.74 -8.40
C VAL A 100 -17.72 3.61 -7.42
N CYS A 101 -17.80 4.49 -6.41
CA CYS A 101 -18.88 4.47 -5.43
C CYS A 101 -20.25 4.66 -6.10
N GLU A 102 -20.39 5.67 -6.99
CA GLU A 102 -21.64 5.91 -7.71
C GLU A 102 -22.07 4.73 -8.58
N LYS A 103 -21.15 4.08 -9.27
CA LYS A 103 -21.43 2.89 -10.09
C LYS A 103 -21.94 1.73 -9.21
N LEU A 104 -21.23 1.45 -8.11
CA LEU A 104 -21.61 0.37 -7.20
C LEU A 104 -22.98 0.62 -6.54
N ILE A 105 -23.31 1.87 -6.18
CA ILE A 105 -24.64 2.23 -5.68
C ILE A 105 -25.72 1.93 -6.74
N LYS A 106 -25.50 2.27 -8.01
CA LYS A 106 -26.43 2.00 -9.11
C LYS A 106 -26.67 0.51 -9.34
N GLU A 107 -25.67 -0.30 -9.05
CA GLU A 107 -25.75 -1.77 -9.14
C GLU A 107 -26.32 -2.43 -7.85
N GLY A 108 -26.67 -1.61 -6.84
CA GLY A 108 -27.34 -2.09 -5.62
C GLY A 108 -26.41 -2.58 -4.52
N PHE A 109 -25.11 -2.31 -4.60
CA PHE A 109 -24.18 -2.63 -3.52
C PHE A 109 -24.37 -1.72 -2.31
N SER A 110 -24.22 -2.27 -1.10
CA SER A 110 -24.17 -1.51 0.15
C SER A 110 -22.79 -0.88 0.31
N VAL A 111 -22.63 0.37 -0.16
CA VAL A 111 -21.33 1.05 -0.29
C VAL A 111 -21.38 2.49 0.19
N THR A 112 -20.29 2.94 0.79
CA THR A 112 -20.04 4.35 1.11
C THR A 112 -18.64 4.76 0.69
N ARG A 113 -18.29 6.05 0.80
CA ARG A 113 -17.01 6.58 0.35
C ARG A 113 -16.26 7.37 1.42
N TYR A 114 -14.92 7.42 1.29
CA TYR A 114 -14.09 8.22 2.18
C TYR A 114 -12.86 8.80 1.45
N HIS A 115 -12.71 10.11 1.49
CA HIS A 115 -11.51 10.82 1.03
C HIS A 115 -11.42 12.21 1.66
N ALA A 116 -10.24 12.82 1.59
CA ALA A 116 -9.96 14.11 2.22
C ALA A 116 -10.74 15.31 1.63
N GLY A 117 -11.45 15.12 0.50
CA GLY A 117 -12.32 16.15 -0.10
C GLY A 117 -13.71 16.23 0.50
N LEU A 118 -14.14 15.23 1.28
CA LEU A 118 -15.40 15.26 2.01
C LEU A 118 -15.31 16.16 3.24
N SER A 119 -16.43 16.72 3.68
CA SER A 119 -16.52 17.43 4.96
C SER A 119 -16.23 16.51 6.14
N ASP A 120 -15.80 17.08 7.27
CA ASP A 120 -15.52 16.31 8.49
C ASP A 120 -16.76 15.52 8.96
N ALA A 121 -17.94 16.12 8.82
CA ALA A 121 -19.20 15.49 9.19
C ALA A 121 -19.52 14.27 8.30
N GLU A 122 -19.34 14.40 6.97
CA GLU A 122 -19.54 13.28 6.05
C GLU A 122 -18.51 12.17 6.28
N ARG A 123 -17.24 12.53 6.48
CA ARG A 123 -16.19 11.54 6.78
C ARG A 123 -16.52 10.75 8.03
N LYS A 124 -16.92 11.44 9.10
CA LYS A 124 -17.31 10.79 10.35
C LYS A 124 -18.52 9.89 10.16
N HIS A 125 -19.58 10.39 9.52
CA HIS A 125 -20.79 9.62 9.26
C HIS A 125 -20.49 8.36 8.43
N ASN A 126 -19.82 8.49 7.30
CA ASN A 126 -19.49 7.37 6.42
C ASN A 126 -18.60 6.33 7.11
N GLN A 127 -17.69 6.79 7.96
CA GLN A 127 -16.84 5.91 8.76
C GLN A 127 -17.65 5.13 9.80
N GLU A 128 -18.57 5.80 10.50
CA GLU A 128 -19.45 5.16 11.49
C GLU A 128 -20.36 4.13 10.83
N GLU A 129 -20.98 4.45 9.68
CA GLU A 129 -21.80 3.52 8.90
C GLU A 129 -21.03 2.23 8.55
N PHE A 130 -19.75 2.38 8.16
CA PHE A 130 -18.92 1.21 7.87
C PHE A 130 -18.50 0.44 9.13
N ILE A 131 -18.12 1.14 10.20
CA ILE A 131 -17.67 0.50 11.45
C ILE A 131 -18.79 -0.32 12.09
N TYR A 132 -20.02 0.20 12.07
CA TYR A 132 -21.19 -0.46 12.68
C TYR A 132 -21.93 -1.43 11.74
N ASP A 133 -21.34 -1.79 10.60
CA ASP A 133 -21.92 -2.73 9.61
C ASP A 133 -23.24 -2.28 8.97
N ASN A 134 -23.60 -0.99 9.08
CA ASN A 134 -24.74 -0.42 8.35
C ASN A 134 -24.46 -0.38 6.84
N VAL A 135 -23.19 -0.17 6.47
CA VAL A 135 -22.67 -0.27 5.11
C VAL A 135 -21.51 -1.25 5.08
N ARG A 136 -21.51 -2.15 4.09
CA ARG A 136 -20.50 -3.22 4.00
C ARG A 136 -19.24 -2.87 3.27
N ILE A 137 -19.30 -1.98 2.29
CA ILE A 137 -18.15 -1.65 1.43
C ILE A 137 -17.76 -0.19 1.63
N MET A 138 -16.49 0.04 1.93
CA MET A 138 -15.89 1.37 1.95
C MET A 138 -15.03 1.57 0.72
N VAL A 139 -15.38 2.51 -0.16
CA VAL A 139 -14.52 2.95 -1.27
C VAL A 139 -13.75 4.19 -0.84
N ALA A 140 -12.43 4.13 -0.84
CA ALA A 140 -11.63 5.19 -0.23
C ALA A 140 -10.29 5.46 -0.91
N THR A 141 -9.73 6.65 -0.65
CA THR A 141 -8.31 6.90 -0.86
C THR A 141 -7.52 6.45 0.38
N ASN A 142 -6.19 6.52 0.30
CA ASN A 142 -5.26 6.27 1.43
C ASN A 142 -5.53 7.16 2.67
N ALA A 143 -6.36 8.21 2.54
CA ALA A 143 -6.80 9.02 3.67
C ALA A 143 -7.69 8.23 4.67
N PHE A 144 -8.32 7.15 4.20
CA PHE A 144 -9.08 6.24 5.06
C PHE A 144 -8.14 5.24 5.72
N GLY A 145 -8.02 5.33 7.03
CA GLY A 145 -7.21 4.30 7.67
C GLY A 145 -6.61 4.67 9.01
N MET A 146 -6.25 5.89 9.29
CA MET A 146 -5.73 6.26 10.61
C MET A 146 -6.85 6.19 11.64
N GLY A 147 -6.66 5.35 12.68
CA GLY A 147 -7.61 5.22 13.79
C GLY A 147 -8.85 4.34 13.51
N ILE A 148 -8.87 3.58 12.42
CA ILE A 148 -9.95 2.64 12.14
C ILE A 148 -9.61 1.27 12.74
N ASP A 149 -10.43 0.85 13.67
CA ASP A 149 -10.36 -0.44 14.32
C ASP A 149 -11.64 -1.25 14.03
N LYS A 150 -11.72 -1.79 12.80
CA LYS A 150 -12.74 -2.75 12.39
C LYS A 150 -12.05 -4.08 12.17
N SER A 151 -12.35 -5.06 13.01
CA SER A 151 -11.65 -6.35 13.02
C SER A 151 -12.14 -7.31 11.93
N ASN A 152 -13.42 -7.23 11.56
CA ASN A 152 -14.11 -8.15 10.65
C ASN A 152 -14.05 -7.73 9.16
N VAL A 153 -13.01 -7.04 8.74
CA VAL A 153 -12.78 -6.75 7.31
C VAL A 153 -12.30 -8.02 6.61
N ARG A 154 -13.11 -8.56 5.70
CA ARG A 154 -12.82 -9.84 5.01
C ARG A 154 -12.06 -9.66 3.71
N PHE A 155 -12.13 -8.48 3.10
CA PHE A 155 -11.35 -8.19 1.90
C PHE A 155 -10.83 -6.75 1.86
N VAL A 156 -9.66 -6.59 1.26
CA VAL A 156 -9.12 -5.30 0.85
C VAL A 156 -8.77 -5.41 -0.63
N ILE A 157 -9.44 -4.63 -1.46
CA ILE A 157 -9.19 -4.58 -2.89
C ILE A 157 -8.51 -3.26 -3.23
N HIS A 158 -7.31 -3.32 -3.80
CA HIS A 158 -6.68 -2.16 -4.38
C HIS A 158 -7.14 -2.03 -5.84
N TYR A 159 -8.10 -1.14 -6.07
CA TYR A 159 -8.60 -0.83 -7.41
C TYR A 159 -7.50 -0.22 -8.30
N ASN A 160 -6.59 0.53 -7.71
CA ASN A 160 -5.38 1.04 -8.33
C ASN A 160 -4.15 0.61 -7.54
N MET A 161 -3.02 0.46 -8.22
CA MET A 161 -1.74 0.16 -7.58
C MET A 161 -1.33 1.30 -6.64
N PRO A 162 -1.06 1.03 -5.35
CA PRO A 162 -0.52 2.03 -4.42
C PRO A 162 0.87 2.51 -4.84
N LYS A 163 1.31 3.63 -4.31
CA LYS A 163 2.60 4.24 -4.69
C LYS A 163 3.84 3.45 -4.23
N ASN A 164 3.71 2.63 -3.18
CA ASN A 164 4.82 1.85 -2.62
C ASN A 164 4.32 0.67 -1.79
N MET A 165 5.23 -0.24 -1.43
CA MET A 165 4.95 -1.45 -0.67
C MET A 165 4.50 -1.17 0.76
N GLU A 166 4.98 -0.10 1.38
CA GLU A 166 4.61 0.28 2.74
C GLU A 166 3.13 0.68 2.80
N SER A 167 2.67 1.51 1.85
CA SER A 167 1.25 1.88 1.73
C SER A 167 0.40 0.65 1.45
N TYR A 168 0.82 -0.18 0.48
CA TYR A 168 0.13 -1.43 0.15
C TYR A 168 -0.05 -2.33 1.38
N TYR A 169 1.04 -2.62 2.09
CA TYR A 169 1.00 -3.51 3.25
C TYR A 169 0.17 -2.92 4.41
N GLN A 170 0.28 -1.61 4.64
CA GLN A 170 -0.49 -0.92 5.67
C GLN A 170 -2.00 -0.94 5.38
N GLU A 171 -2.39 -0.80 4.11
CA GLU A 171 -3.77 -0.83 3.66
C GLU A 171 -4.31 -2.26 3.65
N ALA A 172 -3.58 -3.22 3.08
CA ALA A 172 -3.90 -4.66 3.09
C ALA A 172 -4.00 -5.22 4.51
N GLY A 173 -3.13 -4.78 5.43
CA GLY A 173 -3.11 -5.19 6.83
C GLY A 173 -4.35 -4.81 7.65
N ARG A 174 -5.32 -4.08 7.06
CA ARG A 174 -6.63 -3.83 7.68
C ARG A 174 -7.55 -5.03 7.59
N ALA A 175 -7.31 -5.93 6.64
CA ALA A 175 -8.04 -7.18 6.51
C ALA A 175 -7.70 -8.15 7.66
N GLY A 176 -8.67 -8.91 8.10
CA GLY A 176 -8.51 -10.04 9.02
C GLY A 176 -7.78 -9.72 10.33
N ARG A 177 -8.05 -8.57 10.97
CA ARG A 177 -7.42 -8.22 12.25
C ARG A 177 -7.84 -9.12 13.40
N ASP A 178 -8.97 -9.79 13.27
CA ASP A 178 -9.46 -10.83 14.18
C ASP A 178 -8.74 -12.17 14.03
N GLY A 179 -7.83 -12.30 13.07
CA GLY A 179 -7.11 -13.53 12.75
C GLY A 179 -7.83 -14.46 11.79
N GLU A 180 -9.09 -14.17 11.45
CA GLU A 180 -9.86 -14.94 10.48
C GLU A 180 -9.31 -14.72 9.04
N PRO A 181 -9.52 -15.70 8.12
CA PRO A 181 -9.11 -15.57 6.74
C PRO A 181 -9.66 -14.31 6.08
N ALA A 182 -8.82 -13.62 5.30
CA ALA A 182 -9.20 -12.44 4.55
C ALA A 182 -8.37 -12.31 3.27
N GLU A 183 -8.92 -11.62 2.26
CA GLU A 183 -8.32 -11.49 0.94
C GLU A 183 -7.80 -10.07 0.67
N CYS A 184 -6.59 -9.99 0.12
CA CYS A 184 -5.95 -8.75 -0.31
C CYS A 184 -5.66 -8.85 -1.81
N ILE A 185 -6.51 -8.23 -2.62
CA ILE A 185 -6.42 -8.31 -4.09
C ILE A 185 -6.00 -6.96 -4.66
N LEU A 186 -5.01 -6.98 -5.53
CA LEU A 186 -4.56 -5.81 -6.27
C LEU A 186 -4.93 -5.94 -7.75
N LEU A 187 -5.71 -4.98 -8.26
CA LEU A 187 -6.08 -4.87 -9.66
C LEU A 187 -5.08 -3.97 -10.38
N TYR A 188 -4.02 -4.56 -10.93
CA TYR A 188 -2.96 -3.82 -11.59
C TYR A 188 -3.35 -3.32 -12.97
N GLY A 189 -2.90 -2.12 -13.31
CA GLY A 189 -2.93 -1.57 -14.66
C GLY A 189 -1.76 -0.62 -14.89
N GLY A 190 -1.12 -0.70 -16.06
CA GLY A 190 0.08 0.09 -16.38
C GLY A 190 -0.10 1.60 -16.24
N GLN A 191 -1.33 2.12 -16.43
CA GLN A 191 -1.64 3.52 -16.23
C GLN A 191 -1.41 3.99 -14.77
N ASP A 192 -1.50 3.09 -13.80
CA ASP A 192 -1.26 3.43 -12.39
C ASP A 192 0.19 3.82 -12.13
N VAL A 193 1.15 3.20 -12.85
CA VAL A 193 2.58 3.54 -12.76
C VAL A 193 2.79 4.98 -13.24
N ILE A 194 2.21 5.31 -14.40
CA ILE A 194 2.33 6.66 -15.00
C ILE A 194 1.71 7.71 -14.05
N THR A 195 0.55 7.40 -13.48
CA THR A 195 -0.13 8.33 -12.56
C THR A 195 0.66 8.51 -11.25
N ASN A 196 1.21 7.44 -10.69
CA ASN A 196 2.04 7.54 -9.50
C ASN A 196 3.35 8.29 -9.79
N GLN A 197 3.98 8.05 -10.96
CA GLN A 197 5.16 8.80 -11.40
C GLN A 197 4.85 10.31 -11.51
N PHE A 198 3.71 10.66 -12.12
CA PHE A 198 3.25 12.04 -12.20
C PHE A 198 3.11 12.68 -10.81
N PHE A 199 2.54 11.97 -9.82
CA PHE A 199 2.42 12.49 -8.46
C PHE A 199 3.78 12.67 -7.78
N ILE A 200 4.75 11.78 -8.01
CA ILE A 200 6.11 11.94 -7.48
C ILE A 200 6.77 13.21 -8.07
N ASP A 201 6.64 13.40 -9.38
CA ASP A 201 7.30 14.50 -10.09
C ASP A 201 6.66 15.88 -9.77
N HIS A 202 5.37 15.91 -9.38
CA HIS A 202 4.60 17.13 -9.09
C HIS A 202 4.18 17.24 -7.62
N ASN A 203 4.90 16.62 -6.70
CA ASN A 203 4.59 16.70 -5.28
C ASN A 203 4.93 18.09 -4.72
N GLN A 204 3.89 18.87 -4.39
CA GLN A 204 4.03 20.23 -3.84
C GLN A 204 4.61 20.24 -2.42
N ASP A 205 4.44 19.17 -1.64
CA ASP A 205 5.02 19.07 -0.30
C ASP A 205 6.56 19.15 -0.33
N ASN A 206 7.17 18.82 -1.47
CA ASN A 206 8.60 18.89 -1.68
C ASN A 206 9.09 20.31 -2.06
N GLU A 207 8.20 21.28 -2.31
CA GLU A 207 8.59 22.66 -2.68
C GLU A 207 9.29 23.40 -1.52
N ALA A 208 9.01 23.00 -0.28
CA ALA A 208 9.64 23.56 0.90
C ALA A 208 11.06 23.02 1.16
N LEU A 209 11.49 21.97 0.45
CA LEU A 209 12.81 21.35 0.57
C LEU A 209 13.82 22.06 -0.31
N ASP A 210 15.10 22.07 0.12
CA ASP A 210 16.19 22.48 -0.75
C ASP A 210 16.31 21.56 -1.98
N PRO A 211 16.87 22.05 -3.10
CA PRO A 211 16.88 21.28 -4.36
C PRO A 211 17.55 19.91 -4.27
N MET A 212 18.60 19.77 -3.47
CA MET A 212 19.34 18.52 -3.32
C MET A 212 18.51 17.49 -2.53
N THR A 213 17.95 17.90 -1.41
CA THR A 213 17.04 17.05 -0.59
C THR A 213 15.81 16.65 -1.39
N ARG A 214 15.22 17.58 -2.15
CA ARG A 214 14.09 17.29 -3.03
C ARG A 214 14.41 16.20 -4.05
N GLN A 215 15.57 16.29 -4.70
CA GLN A 215 15.99 15.27 -5.66
C GLN A 215 16.15 13.90 -5.00
N LEU A 216 16.78 13.82 -3.83
CA LEU A 216 16.94 12.57 -3.08
C LEU A 216 15.60 11.94 -2.71
N VAL A 217 14.64 12.74 -2.24
CA VAL A 217 13.28 12.26 -1.92
C VAL A 217 12.59 11.71 -3.16
N MET A 218 12.66 12.42 -4.29
CA MET A 218 12.07 11.97 -5.55
C MET A 218 12.70 10.66 -6.05
N GLU A 219 14.02 10.52 -5.96
CA GLU A 219 14.73 9.29 -6.36
C GLU A 219 14.33 8.10 -5.48
N ARG A 220 14.21 8.29 -4.16
CA ARG A 220 13.70 7.28 -3.22
C ARG A 220 12.26 6.88 -3.54
N ASP A 221 11.39 7.83 -3.81
CA ASP A 221 9.99 7.55 -4.14
C ASP A 221 9.86 6.80 -5.49
N ARG A 222 10.70 7.12 -6.47
CA ARG A 222 10.79 6.36 -7.74
C ARG A 222 11.27 4.94 -7.51
N GLU A 223 12.25 4.74 -6.62
CA GLU A 223 12.74 3.40 -6.27
C GLU A 223 11.64 2.58 -5.56
N ARG A 224 10.91 3.18 -4.63
CA ARG A 224 9.77 2.56 -3.95
C ARG A 224 8.66 2.19 -4.93
N LEU A 225 8.34 3.08 -5.87
CA LEU A 225 7.36 2.81 -6.93
C LEU A 225 7.83 1.64 -7.82
N ARG A 226 9.10 1.58 -8.16
CA ARG A 226 9.67 0.47 -8.93
C ARG A 226 9.52 -0.86 -8.20
N LYS A 227 9.85 -0.92 -6.90
CA LYS A 227 9.64 -2.13 -6.08
C LYS A 227 8.18 -2.56 -6.02
N MET A 228 7.24 -1.61 -5.89
CA MET A 228 5.81 -1.90 -5.95
C MET A 228 5.39 -2.42 -7.33
N THR A 229 5.94 -1.86 -8.39
CA THR A 229 5.68 -2.34 -9.76
C THR A 229 6.21 -3.76 -9.95
N PHE A 230 7.41 -4.07 -9.47
CA PHE A 230 7.96 -5.43 -9.51
C PHE A 230 7.10 -6.43 -8.74
N TYR A 231 6.54 -6.06 -7.60
CA TYR A 231 5.60 -6.89 -6.87
C TYR A 231 4.40 -7.31 -7.74
N CYS A 232 3.93 -6.41 -8.62
CA CYS A 232 2.80 -6.71 -9.51
C CYS A 232 3.15 -7.67 -10.65
N PHE A 233 4.43 -7.83 -10.99
CA PHE A 233 4.90 -8.68 -12.09
C PHE A 233 5.69 -9.91 -11.66
N THR A 234 6.03 -10.02 -10.39
CA THR A 234 6.80 -11.17 -9.92
C THR A 234 6.03 -12.46 -10.07
N HIS A 235 6.74 -13.55 -10.39
CA HIS A 235 6.24 -14.92 -10.33
C HIS A 235 6.60 -15.63 -9.01
N GLU A 236 7.37 -14.96 -8.15
CA GLU A 236 7.73 -15.45 -6.83
C GLU A 236 6.52 -15.38 -5.88
N CYS A 237 6.64 -16.03 -4.73
CA CYS A 237 5.63 -15.96 -3.68
C CYS A 237 5.39 -14.51 -3.24
N LEU A 238 4.15 -14.02 -3.37
CA LEU A 238 3.80 -12.63 -3.05
C LEU A 238 4.01 -12.31 -1.58
N ARG A 239 3.70 -13.26 -0.66
CA ARG A 239 3.94 -13.10 0.77
C ARG A 239 5.42 -12.99 1.08
N ASP A 240 6.23 -13.87 0.52
CA ASP A 240 7.68 -13.87 0.71
C ASP A 240 8.32 -12.58 0.17
N TYR A 241 7.83 -12.07 -0.96
CA TYR A 241 8.24 -10.77 -1.48
C TYR A 241 8.00 -9.63 -0.49
N ILE A 242 6.80 -9.61 0.14
CA ILE A 242 6.46 -8.63 1.19
C ILE A 242 7.41 -8.77 2.38
N LEU A 243 7.60 -9.98 2.88
CA LEU A 243 8.47 -10.24 4.05
C LEU A 243 9.90 -9.78 3.78
N ARG A 244 10.47 -10.15 2.62
CA ARG A 244 11.82 -9.73 2.21
C ARG A 244 11.94 -8.21 2.07
N TYR A 245 10.88 -7.55 1.59
CA TYR A 245 10.86 -6.10 1.52
C TYR A 245 11.03 -5.43 2.87
N PHE A 246 10.45 -6.00 3.92
CA PHE A 246 10.56 -5.52 5.31
C PHE A 246 11.74 -6.12 6.08
N GLY A 247 12.61 -6.91 5.43
CA GLY A 247 13.82 -7.49 6.02
C GLY A 247 13.59 -8.81 6.76
N GLU A 248 12.44 -9.45 6.54
CA GLU A 248 12.18 -10.82 7.01
C GLU A 248 12.40 -11.84 5.89
N TYR A 249 12.69 -13.08 6.28
CA TYR A 249 12.89 -14.17 5.33
C TYR A 249 11.76 -15.18 5.50
N GLY A 250 11.03 -15.45 4.41
CA GLY A 250 10.00 -16.47 4.33
C GLY A 250 10.53 -17.77 3.72
N SER A 251 9.60 -18.64 3.38
CA SER A 251 9.88 -19.98 2.83
C SER A 251 9.90 -20.02 1.29
N ASN A 252 9.89 -18.90 0.59
CA ASN A 252 9.70 -18.78 -0.87
C ASN A 252 8.38 -19.39 -1.39
N TYR A 253 7.58 -20.01 -0.55
CA TYR A 253 6.28 -20.61 -0.87
C TYR A 253 5.35 -20.55 0.35
N CYS A 254 4.25 -19.80 0.25
CA CYS A 254 3.30 -19.67 1.37
C CYS A 254 2.04 -20.53 1.22
N GLY A 255 1.78 -21.11 0.05
CA GLY A 255 0.56 -21.85 -0.24
C GLY A 255 -0.74 -21.04 -0.17
N ASN A 256 -0.66 -19.71 0.04
CA ASN A 256 -1.81 -18.81 0.25
C ASN A 256 -1.58 -17.45 -0.45
N CYS A 257 -1.20 -17.48 -1.73
CA CYS A 257 -1.15 -16.30 -2.61
C CYS A 257 -1.40 -16.73 -4.06
N SER A 258 -1.79 -15.79 -4.92
CA SER A 258 -2.10 -16.10 -6.32
C SER A 258 -0.95 -16.83 -7.02
N ASN A 259 0.30 -16.40 -6.80
CA ASN A 259 1.45 -16.99 -7.46
C ASN A 259 1.75 -18.43 -6.99
N CYS A 260 1.60 -18.71 -5.69
CA CYS A 260 1.79 -20.08 -5.18
C CYS A 260 0.71 -21.05 -5.65
N LEU A 261 -0.50 -20.57 -5.95
CA LEU A 261 -1.63 -21.38 -6.38
C LEU A 261 -1.74 -21.46 -7.91
N THR A 262 -0.99 -20.64 -8.66
CA THR A 262 -0.97 -20.65 -10.12
C THR A 262 0.13 -21.58 -10.63
N GLN A 263 -0.19 -22.43 -11.60
CA GLN A 263 0.81 -23.19 -12.35
C GLN A 263 1.32 -22.32 -13.47
N PHE A 264 2.61 -21.95 -13.43
CA PHE A 264 3.26 -21.21 -14.51
C PHE A 264 3.86 -22.19 -15.52
N GLU A 265 3.58 -21.97 -16.80
CA GLU A 265 4.27 -22.65 -17.90
C GLU A 265 5.58 -21.90 -18.20
N ASN A 266 6.70 -22.63 -18.18
CA ASN A 266 7.99 -22.07 -18.57
C ASN A 266 8.18 -22.22 -20.08
N THR A 267 8.35 -21.11 -20.77
CA THR A 267 8.68 -21.10 -22.21
C THR A 267 10.14 -20.65 -22.37
N ASP A 268 10.92 -21.44 -23.11
CA ASP A 268 12.27 -21.03 -23.50
C ASP A 268 12.21 -19.93 -24.55
N ILE A 269 12.61 -18.71 -24.16
CA ILE A 269 12.66 -17.53 -25.03
C ILE A 269 14.08 -17.18 -25.48
N THR A 270 15.07 -18.05 -25.29
CA THR A 270 16.48 -17.78 -25.53
C THR A 270 16.73 -17.24 -26.93
N GLU A 271 16.18 -17.87 -27.96
CA GLU A 271 16.35 -17.45 -29.36
C GLU A 271 15.63 -16.11 -29.65
N MET A 272 14.44 -15.90 -29.10
CA MET A 272 13.75 -14.62 -29.24
C MET A 272 14.50 -13.49 -28.54
N ALA A 273 15.07 -13.75 -27.37
CA ALA A 273 15.87 -12.78 -26.63
C ALA A 273 17.16 -12.42 -27.39
N LYS A 274 17.86 -13.40 -27.96
CA LYS A 274 19.03 -13.16 -28.82
C LYS A 274 18.68 -12.32 -30.04
N ALA A 275 17.58 -12.61 -30.72
CA ALA A 275 17.12 -11.85 -31.88
C ALA A 275 16.79 -10.39 -31.51
N LEU A 276 16.13 -10.16 -30.38
CA LEU A 276 15.81 -8.84 -29.88
C LEU A 276 17.09 -8.02 -29.54
N LEU A 277 18.04 -8.64 -28.83
CA LEU A 277 19.31 -8.00 -28.48
C LEU A 277 20.14 -7.63 -29.74
N SER A 278 20.20 -8.53 -30.71
CA SER A 278 20.86 -8.28 -32.00
C SER A 278 20.20 -7.12 -32.78
N CYS A 279 18.87 -7.04 -32.76
CA CYS A 279 18.12 -5.93 -33.36
C CYS A 279 18.44 -4.58 -32.69
N ILE A 280 18.54 -4.55 -31.34
CA ILE A 280 18.90 -3.34 -30.57
C ILE A 280 20.33 -2.91 -30.89
N GLU A 281 21.27 -3.83 -30.98
CA GLU A 281 22.67 -3.52 -31.35
C GLU A 281 22.76 -2.91 -32.76
N THR A 282 22.04 -3.46 -33.73
CA THR A 282 22.03 -2.94 -35.11
C THR A 282 21.33 -1.58 -35.22
N SER A 283 20.38 -1.29 -34.37
CA SER A 283 19.64 0.00 -34.38
C SER A 283 20.40 1.13 -33.69
N ARG A 284 21.53 0.85 -33.03
CA ARG A 284 22.41 1.85 -32.41
C ARG A 284 23.55 2.33 -33.32
N GLN A 285 23.68 1.78 -34.53
CA GLN A 285 24.56 2.26 -35.61
C GLN A 285 23.78 3.16 -36.58
#